data_774b5e51512ca857144fee740b7488fe
#
_entry.id   774b5e51512ca857144fee740b7488fe
#
_cell.length_a   1.000
_cell.length_b   1.000
_cell.length_c   1.000
_cell.angle_alpha   90.00
_cell.angle_beta   90.00
_cell.angle_gamma   90.00
#
_symmetry.space_group_name_H-M   'P 1'
#
loop_
_entity.id
_entity.type
_entity.pdbx_description
1 polymer ?
#
loop_
_entity_poly.entity_id
_entity_poly.type
_entity_poly.pdbx_seq_one_letter_code
_entity_poly.pdbx_strand_id
1 'polypeptide(L)'
;MFNFNLSVKIYRSIELFNMKKITYLFLLAAALGACTPKPSNKVETIQPAAFVSIFPKGNAIEGTNFNGTAYLQRLMTDSGTFDVVVSDVIFEPKARNSWHSHPGGQILIATAGKGYYQEKGKPIQILNPGDVVAIPADVVHWHGAASDSGFTHIAINTKVHLGATQWYEPVTNEEYDNYKE
;
A
#
# COMPACT_ATOMS: atom_id res chain seq x y z
N MET A 1 8.05 34.49 -23.24
CA MET A 1 6.93 34.26 -24.17
C MET A 1 7.39 33.26 -25.21
N PHE A 2 7.28 31.96 -24.94
CA PHE A 2 7.57 30.91 -25.92
C PHE A 2 6.44 29.87 -25.85
N ASN A 3 5.62 29.86 -26.87
CA ASN A 3 4.58 28.89 -27.14
C ASN A 3 5.21 27.64 -27.77
N PHE A 4 5.03 26.48 -27.17
CA PHE A 4 5.27 25.20 -27.85
C PHE A 4 3.97 24.45 -28.00
N ASN A 5 3.42 24.55 -29.21
CA ASN A 5 2.31 23.76 -29.68
C ASN A 5 2.89 22.56 -30.45
N LEU A 6 2.79 21.36 -29.91
CA LEU A 6 3.22 20.15 -30.62
C LEU A 6 1.99 19.30 -30.97
N SER A 7 1.53 19.46 -32.21
CA SER A 7 0.51 18.61 -32.82
C SER A 7 1.07 17.23 -33.15
N VAL A 8 0.52 16.17 -32.54
CA VAL A 8 0.78 14.78 -32.97
C VAL A 8 -0.21 14.41 -34.05
N LYS A 9 0.25 14.31 -35.29
CA LYS A 9 -0.48 13.74 -36.44
C LYS A 9 -0.43 12.23 -36.37
N ILE A 10 -1.60 11.60 -36.17
CA ILE A 10 -1.79 10.16 -36.30
C ILE A 10 -1.96 9.84 -37.77
N TYR A 11 -1.03 9.10 -38.36
CA TYR A 11 -1.15 8.55 -39.71
C TYR A 11 -2.00 7.27 -39.66
N ARG A 12 -3.13 7.32 -40.34
CA ARG A 12 -3.99 6.17 -40.62
C ARG A 12 -3.66 5.69 -42.03
N SER A 13 -2.96 4.56 -42.14
CA SER A 13 -2.82 3.84 -43.45
C SER A 13 -3.89 2.76 -43.51
N ILE A 14 -4.82 2.95 -44.43
CA ILE A 14 -5.80 1.94 -44.82
C ILE A 14 -5.22 1.27 -46.08
N GLU A 15 -4.84 0.01 -45.98
CA GLU A 15 -4.59 -0.81 -47.19
C GLU A 15 -5.77 -1.73 -47.42
N LEU A 16 -6.48 -1.42 -48.50
CA LEU A 16 -7.47 -2.29 -49.15
C LEU A 16 -6.73 -3.41 -49.94
N PHE A 17 -6.85 -4.64 -49.51
CA PHE A 17 -6.36 -5.77 -50.30
C PHE A 17 -7.51 -6.55 -50.94
N ASN A 18 -7.40 -6.63 -52.24
CA ASN A 18 -8.31 -7.16 -53.26
C ASN A 18 -8.73 -8.62 -53.03
N MET A 19 -10.04 -8.87 -53.14
CA MET A 19 -10.63 -10.19 -53.31
C MET A 19 -10.41 -10.68 -54.75
N LYS A 20 -9.75 -11.78 -54.94
CA LYS A 20 -9.88 -12.61 -56.17
C LYS A 20 -10.23 -14.05 -55.80
N LYS A 21 -11.32 -14.45 -56.39
CA LYS A 21 -11.99 -15.75 -56.35
C LYS A 21 -11.03 -16.90 -56.66
N ILE A 22 -11.07 -17.98 -55.88
CA ILE A 22 -10.65 -19.30 -56.31
C ILE A 22 -11.75 -20.31 -55.96
N THR A 23 -12.14 -21.00 -57.01
CA THR A 23 -13.29 -21.90 -57.14
C THR A 23 -12.92 -23.33 -56.69
N TYR A 24 -13.86 -23.97 -56.00
CA TYR A 24 -14.13 -25.40 -55.78
C TYR A 24 -13.08 -26.46 -56.20
N LEU A 25 -12.71 -27.30 -55.23
CA LEU A 25 -12.51 -28.73 -55.45
C LEU A 25 -12.98 -29.49 -54.18
N PHE A 26 -14.08 -30.26 -54.35
CA PHE A 26 -14.57 -31.23 -53.36
C PHE A 26 -13.64 -32.44 -53.37
N LEU A 27 -13.11 -32.81 -52.22
CA LEU A 27 -12.61 -34.14 -51.94
C LEU A 27 -13.10 -34.58 -50.56
N LEU A 28 -13.93 -35.60 -50.62
CA LEU A 28 -14.53 -36.31 -49.48
C LEU A 28 -13.42 -37.12 -48.79
N ALA A 29 -13.10 -36.82 -47.55
CA ALA A 29 -12.26 -37.66 -46.70
C ALA A 29 -12.92 -37.89 -45.34
N ALA A 30 -13.00 -39.17 -45.02
CA ALA A 30 -13.75 -39.77 -43.92
C ALA A 30 -13.42 -39.22 -42.54
N ALA A 31 -14.46 -39.14 -41.70
CA ALA A 31 -14.42 -38.84 -40.30
C ALA A 31 -13.60 -39.87 -39.52
N LEU A 32 -12.51 -39.43 -38.92
CA LEU A 32 -11.95 -40.02 -37.71
C LEU A 32 -12.03 -38.96 -36.63
N GLY A 33 -12.94 -39.19 -35.70
CA GLY A 33 -13.15 -38.29 -34.56
C GLY A 33 -11.92 -38.26 -33.65
N ALA A 34 -11.06 -37.30 -33.88
CA ALA A 34 -10.05 -36.93 -32.89
C ALA A 34 -10.67 -35.90 -31.93
N CYS A 35 -11.00 -36.34 -30.73
CA CYS A 35 -11.27 -35.42 -29.60
C CYS A 35 -10.04 -34.58 -29.36
N THR A 36 -9.97 -33.40 -29.95
CA THR A 36 -9.00 -32.39 -29.52
C THR A 36 -9.41 -31.86 -28.14
N PRO A 37 -8.56 -31.92 -27.12
CA PRO A 37 -8.87 -31.29 -25.84
C PRO A 37 -9.00 -29.80 -26.10
N LYS A 38 -10.15 -29.24 -25.73
CA LYS A 38 -10.42 -27.79 -25.71
C LYS A 38 -9.33 -27.13 -24.88
N PRO A 39 -8.61 -26.11 -25.35
CA PRO A 39 -7.65 -25.43 -24.53
C PRO A 39 -8.40 -24.82 -23.35
N SER A 40 -8.11 -25.29 -22.16
CA SER A 40 -8.55 -24.70 -20.90
C SER A 40 -7.83 -23.35 -20.79
N ASN A 41 -8.52 -22.26 -21.13
CA ASN A 41 -8.09 -20.92 -20.72
C ASN A 41 -8.20 -20.86 -19.20
N LYS A 42 -7.20 -21.41 -18.50
CA LYS A 42 -6.96 -21.03 -17.13
C LYS A 42 -6.58 -19.55 -17.18
N VAL A 43 -7.53 -18.69 -16.86
CA VAL A 43 -7.21 -17.32 -16.47
C VAL A 43 -6.38 -17.47 -15.20
N GLU A 44 -5.06 -17.41 -15.32
CA GLU A 44 -4.21 -17.19 -14.17
C GLU A 44 -4.61 -15.84 -13.61
N THR A 45 -5.35 -15.88 -12.52
CA THR A 45 -5.52 -14.73 -11.66
C THR A 45 -4.11 -14.35 -11.21
N ILE A 46 -3.56 -13.30 -11.82
CA ILE A 46 -2.35 -12.66 -11.33
C ILE A 46 -2.71 -12.15 -9.93
N GLN A 47 -2.37 -12.96 -8.92
CA GLN A 47 -2.39 -12.49 -7.54
C GLN A 47 -1.42 -11.30 -7.51
N PRO A 48 -1.86 -10.11 -7.04
CA PRO A 48 -0.92 -9.02 -6.87
C PRO A 48 0.23 -9.57 -6.02
N ALA A 49 1.46 -9.40 -6.51
CA ALA A 49 2.65 -9.86 -5.80
C ALA A 49 2.57 -9.31 -4.38
N ALA A 50 2.66 -10.21 -3.39
CA ALA A 50 2.68 -9.78 -1.99
C ALA A 50 3.79 -8.72 -1.86
N PHE A 51 3.42 -7.51 -1.47
CA PHE A 51 4.39 -6.44 -1.31
C PHE A 51 5.35 -6.84 -0.18
N VAL A 52 6.60 -7.01 -0.55
CA VAL A 52 7.68 -7.28 0.42
C VAL A 52 8.38 -5.95 0.64
N SER A 53 8.43 -5.49 1.90
CA SER A 53 9.24 -4.32 2.25
C SER A 53 10.67 -4.49 1.74
N ILE A 54 11.27 -3.41 1.23
CA ILE A 54 12.69 -3.40 0.82
C ILE A 54 13.63 -3.53 2.04
N PHE A 55 13.09 -3.37 3.25
CA PHE A 55 13.84 -3.50 4.49
C PHE A 55 13.57 -4.87 5.16
N PRO A 56 14.51 -5.36 5.99
CA PRO A 56 14.25 -6.53 6.83
C PRO A 56 13.02 -6.30 7.71
N LYS A 57 12.25 -7.36 7.99
CA LYS A 57 11.02 -7.28 8.81
C LYS A 57 11.23 -6.64 10.19
N GLY A 58 12.44 -6.68 10.72
CA GLY A 58 12.75 -6.17 12.04
C GLY A 58 12.29 -7.09 13.18
N ASN A 59 12.32 -6.56 14.39
CA ASN A 59 11.93 -7.30 15.60
C ASN A 59 10.45 -7.12 15.88
N ALA A 60 9.79 -8.14 16.44
CA ALA A 60 8.45 -7.99 16.98
C ALA A 60 8.44 -6.93 18.09
N ILE A 61 7.42 -6.09 18.08
CA ILE A 61 7.23 -5.07 19.12
C ILE A 61 6.55 -5.76 20.29
N GLU A 62 7.21 -5.75 21.43
CA GLU A 62 6.69 -6.27 22.69
C GLU A 62 6.08 -5.15 23.55
N GLY A 63 5.16 -5.53 24.45
CA GLY A 63 4.55 -4.61 25.41
C GLY A 63 3.08 -4.34 25.15
N THR A 64 2.49 -3.45 25.95
CA THR A 64 1.03 -3.21 25.99
C THR A 64 0.57 -2.06 25.06
N ASN A 65 1.51 -1.34 24.46
CA ASN A 65 1.19 -0.21 23.60
C ASN A 65 0.74 -0.59 22.18
N PHE A 66 0.69 -1.88 21.89
CA PHE A 66 0.23 -2.42 20.61
C PHE A 66 -0.79 -3.52 20.84
N ASN A 67 -1.87 -3.48 20.06
CA ASN A 67 -2.84 -4.57 19.96
C ASN A 67 -2.56 -5.33 18.67
N GLY A 68 -2.45 -6.66 18.74
CA GLY A 68 -2.03 -7.49 17.61
C GLY A 68 -0.51 -7.50 17.43
N THR A 69 -0.07 -8.01 16.28
CA THR A 69 1.35 -8.21 15.99
C THR A 69 1.88 -7.09 15.10
N ALA A 70 2.94 -6.45 15.54
CA ALA A 70 3.67 -5.47 14.76
C ALA A 70 5.18 -5.70 14.85
N TYR A 71 5.91 -5.23 13.86
CA TYR A 71 7.37 -5.36 13.77
C TYR A 71 7.98 -3.99 13.50
N LEU A 72 9.17 -3.78 14.00
CA LEU A 72 9.92 -2.54 13.83
C LEU A 72 11.35 -2.81 13.42
N GLN A 73 11.75 -2.23 12.29
CA GLN A 73 13.13 -2.12 11.86
C GLN A 73 13.59 -0.67 12.04
N ARG A 74 14.53 -0.44 12.94
CA ARG A 74 15.17 0.87 13.07
C ARG A 74 16.08 1.11 11.88
N LEU A 75 15.79 2.14 11.09
CA LEU A 75 16.58 2.51 9.91
C LEU A 75 17.65 3.54 10.25
N MET A 76 17.30 4.55 11.04
CA MET A 76 18.20 5.60 11.46
C MET A 76 17.81 6.16 12.84
N THR A 77 18.81 6.52 13.62
CA THR A 77 18.66 7.32 14.85
C THR A 77 19.74 8.38 14.82
N ASP A 78 19.34 9.64 14.76
CA ASP A 78 20.25 10.77 14.85
C ASP A 78 19.58 11.87 15.67
N SER A 79 20.11 12.12 16.85
CA SER A 79 19.64 13.18 17.75
C SER A 79 20.50 14.45 17.67
N GLY A 80 21.51 14.46 16.83
CA GLY A 80 22.46 15.57 16.68
C GLY A 80 22.19 16.40 15.44
N THR A 81 22.55 15.88 14.27
CA THR A 81 22.54 16.63 13.02
C THR A 81 21.14 16.76 12.42
N PHE A 82 20.43 15.63 12.32
CA PHE A 82 19.09 15.60 11.68
C PHE A 82 17.95 15.63 12.70
N ASP A 83 18.24 15.27 13.94
CA ASP A 83 17.27 15.26 15.05
C ASP A 83 16.01 14.44 14.74
N VAL A 84 16.23 13.24 14.22
CA VAL A 84 15.19 12.32 13.78
C VAL A 84 15.44 10.87 14.22
N VAL A 85 14.36 10.12 14.29
CA VAL A 85 14.34 8.65 14.33
C VAL A 85 13.49 8.16 13.19
N VAL A 86 14.07 7.30 12.34
CA VAL A 86 13.39 6.71 11.18
C VAL A 86 13.26 5.21 11.38
N SER A 87 12.07 4.68 11.18
CA SER A 87 11.77 3.25 11.33
C SER A 87 10.86 2.77 10.21
N ASP A 88 11.06 1.55 9.74
CA ASP A 88 10.06 0.80 8.99
C ASP A 88 9.21 0.02 9.99
N VAL A 89 7.91 0.16 9.91
CA VAL A 89 6.94 -0.47 10.83
C VAL A 89 5.94 -1.28 10.02
N ILE A 90 5.81 -2.55 10.38
CA ILE A 90 4.90 -3.50 9.74
C ILE A 90 3.84 -3.90 10.77
N PHE A 91 2.58 -3.71 10.43
CA PHE A 91 1.43 -4.20 11.17
C PHE A 91 0.80 -5.39 10.45
N GLU A 92 0.59 -6.49 11.15
CA GLU A 92 -0.27 -7.58 10.66
C GLU A 92 -1.74 -7.10 10.62
N PRO A 93 -2.63 -7.75 9.86
CA PRO A 93 -4.04 -7.36 9.80
C PRO A 93 -4.66 -7.17 11.19
N LYS A 94 -5.42 -6.09 11.38
CA LYS A 94 -6.04 -5.65 12.65
C LYS A 94 -5.07 -5.15 13.71
N ALA A 95 -3.77 -5.28 13.54
CA ALA A 95 -2.82 -4.75 14.50
C ALA A 95 -2.81 -3.21 14.48
N ARG A 96 -2.70 -2.60 15.66
CA ARG A 96 -2.68 -1.16 15.85
C ARG A 96 -1.93 -0.77 17.10
N ASN A 97 -1.41 0.45 17.15
CA ASN A 97 -0.87 1.01 18.38
C ASN A 97 -1.96 1.66 19.24
N SER A 98 -1.62 1.95 20.48
CA SER A 98 -2.43 2.77 21.41
C SER A 98 -2.45 4.23 20.96
N TRP A 99 -3.38 5.02 21.49
CA TRP A 99 -3.31 6.45 21.40
C TRP A 99 -1.96 6.95 21.91
N HIS A 100 -1.33 7.86 21.17
CA HIS A 100 -0.02 8.40 21.53
C HIS A 100 0.21 9.77 20.89
N SER A 101 1.25 10.46 21.34
CA SER A 101 1.72 11.69 20.73
C SER A 101 3.25 11.76 20.73
N HIS A 102 3.78 12.66 19.92
CA HIS A 102 5.22 12.92 19.79
C HIS A 102 5.49 14.41 20.03
N PRO A 103 6.35 14.77 21.02
CA PRO A 103 6.67 16.17 21.30
C PRO A 103 7.25 16.93 20.10
N GLY A 104 7.94 16.24 19.22
CA GLY A 104 8.51 16.82 17.99
C GLY A 104 7.64 16.68 16.74
N GLY A 105 6.56 15.92 16.82
CA GLY A 105 5.74 15.53 15.68
C GLY A 105 6.25 14.27 14.96
N GLN A 106 5.47 13.77 14.02
CA GLN A 106 5.78 12.55 13.25
C GLN A 106 5.34 12.70 11.81
N ILE A 107 6.06 12.05 10.89
CA ILE A 107 5.62 11.87 9.51
C ILE A 107 5.47 10.38 9.26
N LEU A 108 4.35 9.98 8.67
CA LEU A 108 4.10 8.62 8.18
C LEU A 108 4.13 8.63 6.65
N ILE A 109 4.85 7.68 6.06
CA ILE A 109 4.86 7.43 4.62
C ILE A 109 4.39 5.99 4.42
N ALA A 110 3.18 5.80 3.94
CA ALA A 110 2.63 4.49 3.67
C ALA A 110 3.37 3.84 2.49
N THR A 111 3.87 2.62 2.69
CA THR A 111 4.68 1.92 1.68
C THR A 111 4.02 0.66 1.16
N ALA A 112 3.14 0.01 1.96
CA ALA A 112 2.44 -1.21 1.53
C ALA A 112 1.15 -1.46 2.30
N GLY A 113 0.25 -2.22 1.68
CA GLY A 113 -1.00 -2.64 2.28
C GLY A 113 -2.01 -1.52 2.45
N LYS A 114 -2.86 -1.62 3.48
CA LYS A 114 -3.89 -0.63 3.79
C LYS A 114 -3.86 -0.32 5.29
N GLY A 115 -3.64 0.93 5.63
CA GLY A 115 -3.59 1.40 7.01
C GLY A 115 -4.76 2.29 7.40
N TYR A 116 -4.93 2.42 8.70
CA TYR A 116 -5.78 3.40 9.33
C TYR A 116 -4.92 4.39 10.10
N TYR A 117 -5.31 5.65 10.06
CA TYR A 117 -4.79 6.74 10.86
C TYR A 117 -5.95 7.55 11.43
N GLN A 118 -5.85 7.95 12.69
CA GLN A 118 -6.86 8.81 13.31
C GLN A 118 -6.23 9.76 14.33
N GLU A 119 -6.55 11.03 14.24
CA GLU A 119 -6.34 11.99 15.32
C GLU A 119 -7.52 11.93 16.29
N LYS A 120 -7.26 12.17 17.56
CA LYS A 120 -8.30 12.14 18.59
C LYS A 120 -9.42 13.13 18.24
N GLY A 121 -10.65 12.64 18.20
CA GLY A 121 -11.84 13.44 17.85
C GLY A 121 -12.08 13.66 16.34
N LYS A 122 -11.24 13.10 15.46
CA LYS A 122 -11.45 13.16 14.01
C LYS A 122 -11.86 11.79 13.44
N PRO A 123 -12.43 11.73 12.22
CA PRO A 123 -12.68 10.46 11.54
C PRO A 123 -11.41 9.68 11.26
N ILE A 124 -11.53 8.36 11.13
CA ILE A 124 -10.46 7.49 10.62
C ILE A 124 -10.18 7.84 9.16
N GLN A 125 -8.91 7.99 8.82
CA GLN A 125 -8.41 8.16 7.47
C GLN A 125 -7.76 6.85 6.99
N ILE A 126 -8.10 6.39 5.78
CA ILE A 126 -7.39 5.29 5.13
C ILE A 126 -6.06 5.80 4.58
N LEU A 127 -5.02 4.98 4.76
CA LEU A 127 -3.71 5.19 4.16
C LEU A 127 -3.42 4.06 3.17
N ASN A 128 -3.18 4.44 1.92
CA ASN A 128 -2.74 3.55 0.86
C ASN A 128 -1.26 3.81 0.53
N PRO A 129 -0.56 2.88 -0.13
CA PRO A 129 0.82 3.09 -0.54
C PRO A 129 1.00 4.38 -1.33
N GLY A 130 1.93 5.22 -0.90
CA GLY A 130 2.20 6.56 -1.43
C GLY A 130 1.57 7.70 -0.63
N ASP A 131 0.62 7.42 0.27
CA ASP A 131 0.06 8.45 1.13
C ASP A 131 1.08 8.91 2.19
N VAL A 132 1.03 10.20 2.50
CA VAL A 132 1.89 10.83 3.50
C VAL A 132 1.03 11.61 4.49
N VAL A 133 1.25 11.36 5.79
CA VAL A 133 0.61 12.11 6.88
C VAL A 133 1.67 12.86 7.64
N ALA A 134 1.53 14.17 7.75
CA ALA A 134 2.35 15.01 8.63
C ALA A 134 1.56 15.30 9.92
N ILE A 135 2.03 14.77 11.03
CA ILE A 135 1.40 14.86 12.35
C ILE A 135 2.13 15.92 13.15
N PRO A 136 1.48 17.05 13.49
CA PRO A 136 2.11 18.09 14.29
C PRO A 136 2.51 17.60 15.69
N ALA A 137 3.41 18.36 16.33
CA ALA A 137 3.80 18.12 17.71
C ALA A 137 2.57 17.99 18.63
N ASP A 138 2.64 17.05 19.56
CA ASP A 138 1.65 16.79 20.62
C ASP A 138 0.23 16.39 20.14
N VAL A 139 0.01 16.22 18.84
CA VAL A 139 -1.28 15.70 18.32
C VAL A 139 -1.45 14.25 18.77
N VAL A 140 -2.50 13.98 19.54
CA VAL A 140 -2.86 12.64 19.99
C VAL A 140 -3.49 11.88 18.83
N HIS A 141 -2.91 10.75 18.47
CA HIS A 141 -3.31 9.94 17.32
C HIS A 141 -3.02 8.46 17.54
N TRP A 142 -3.54 7.64 16.65
CA TRP A 142 -3.14 6.24 16.48
C TRP A 142 -3.07 5.88 15.00
N HIS A 143 -2.36 4.80 14.69
CA HIS A 143 -2.33 4.19 13.37
C HIS A 143 -2.16 2.67 13.48
N GLY A 144 -2.48 1.97 12.41
CA GLY A 144 -2.39 0.52 12.35
C GLY A 144 -2.86 -0.03 11.02
N ALA A 145 -2.93 -1.34 10.90
CA ALA A 145 -3.42 -2.04 9.73
C ALA A 145 -4.95 -2.01 9.67
N ALA A 146 -5.51 -2.07 8.45
CA ALA A 146 -6.92 -2.34 8.23
C ALA A 146 -7.28 -3.77 8.64
N SER A 147 -8.59 -4.05 8.74
CA SER A 147 -9.06 -5.37 9.20
C SER A 147 -8.77 -6.50 8.21
N ASP A 148 -8.65 -6.17 6.94
CA ASP A 148 -8.50 -7.09 5.80
C ASP A 148 -7.11 -7.06 5.15
N SER A 149 -6.19 -6.24 5.64
CA SER A 149 -4.86 -6.05 5.05
C SER A 149 -3.82 -5.77 6.12
N GLY A 150 -2.60 -6.26 5.95
CA GLY A 150 -1.45 -5.71 6.66
C GLY A 150 -1.16 -4.27 6.24
N PHE A 151 -0.33 -3.57 7.00
CA PHE A 151 0.08 -2.20 6.70
C PHE A 151 1.56 -2.00 7.00
N THR A 152 2.28 -1.41 6.05
CA THR A 152 3.69 -1.03 6.23
C THR A 152 3.87 0.45 5.94
N HIS A 153 4.64 1.11 6.79
CA HIS A 153 4.94 2.52 6.62
C HIS A 153 6.30 2.88 7.21
N ILE A 154 6.91 3.93 6.67
CA ILE A 154 8.05 4.59 7.30
C ILE A 154 7.50 5.60 8.32
N ALA A 155 7.94 5.47 9.56
CA ALA A 155 7.68 6.43 10.62
C ALA A 155 8.94 7.29 10.83
N ILE A 156 8.79 8.61 10.73
CA ILE A 156 9.85 9.59 10.96
C ILE A 156 9.42 10.45 12.15
N ASN A 157 10.04 10.21 13.31
CA ASN A 157 9.88 11.09 14.48
C ASN A 157 10.89 12.23 14.34
N THR A 158 10.42 13.46 14.41
CA THR A 158 11.26 14.66 14.27
C THR A 158 11.47 15.32 15.62
N LYS A 159 12.52 16.14 15.73
CA LYS A 159 12.88 16.88 16.95
C LYS A 159 12.89 15.96 18.19
N VAL A 160 13.57 14.81 18.03
CA VAL A 160 13.56 13.76 19.07
C VAL A 160 14.22 14.19 20.36
N HIS A 161 15.02 15.28 20.35
CA HIS A 161 15.56 15.92 21.55
C HIS A 161 14.48 16.48 22.49
N LEU A 162 13.25 16.75 22.00
CA LEU A 162 12.14 17.25 22.81
C LEU A 162 11.51 16.17 23.71
N GLY A 163 11.81 14.90 23.47
CA GLY A 163 11.36 13.82 24.34
C GLY A 163 10.87 12.59 23.59
N ALA A 164 10.53 11.57 24.38
CA ALA A 164 10.04 10.29 23.87
C ALA A 164 8.53 10.35 23.55
N THR A 165 8.06 9.34 22.80
CA THR A 165 6.63 9.10 22.57
C THR A 165 5.86 9.03 23.89
N GLN A 166 4.77 9.77 23.99
CA GLN A 166 3.85 9.71 25.10
C GLN A 166 2.70 8.78 24.76
N TRP A 167 2.49 7.76 25.59
CA TRP A 167 1.48 6.74 25.39
C TRP A 167 0.28 7.00 26.29
N TYR A 168 -0.92 6.78 25.73
CA TYR A 168 -2.20 6.91 26.42
C TYR A 168 -2.95 5.57 26.40
N GLU A 169 -4.27 5.60 26.49
CA GLU A 169 -5.13 4.43 26.52
C GLU A 169 -5.04 3.61 25.20
N PRO A 170 -5.27 2.30 25.25
CA PRO A 170 -5.42 1.49 24.05
C PRO A 170 -6.62 1.96 23.21
N VAL A 171 -6.48 1.85 21.89
CA VAL A 171 -7.61 2.02 20.96
C VAL A 171 -8.58 0.86 21.14
N THR A 172 -9.82 1.12 21.51
CA THR A 172 -10.85 0.09 21.71
C THR A 172 -11.27 -0.53 20.38
N ASN A 173 -11.97 -1.67 20.41
CA ASN A 173 -12.51 -2.27 19.20
C ASN A 173 -13.58 -1.37 18.58
N GLU A 174 -14.41 -0.71 19.39
CA GLU A 174 -15.43 0.24 18.94
C GLU A 174 -14.81 1.44 18.22
N GLU A 175 -13.70 1.98 18.73
CA GLU A 175 -12.98 3.07 18.06
C GLU A 175 -12.36 2.58 16.74
N TYR A 176 -11.72 1.41 16.75
CA TYR A 176 -11.10 0.84 15.56
C TYR A 176 -12.11 0.48 14.45
N ASP A 177 -13.27 -0.08 14.82
CA ASP A 177 -14.31 -0.51 13.87
C ASP A 177 -15.22 0.65 13.42
N ASN A 178 -15.03 1.87 13.96
CA ASN A 178 -15.83 3.04 13.63
C ASN A 178 -15.41 3.73 12.32
N TYR A 179 -14.73 3.01 11.44
CA TYR A 179 -14.48 3.48 10.08
C TYR A 179 -15.83 3.56 9.33
N LYS A 180 -16.13 4.74 8.79
CA LYS A 180 -17.30 4.99 7.93
C LYS A 180 -16.79 5.27 6.52
N GLU A 181 -17.22 4.45 5.57
CA GLU A 181 -16.99 4.68 4.15
C GLU A 181 -17.65 5.99 3.67
#